data_b87eca6da7f0f78a250496834fa168ce
#
_entry.id   b87eca6da7f0f78a250496834fa168ce
#
_cell.length_a   1.000
_cell.length_b   1.000
_cell.length_c   1.000
_cell.angle_alpha   90.00
_cell.angle_beta   90.00
_cell.angle_gamma   90.00
#
_symmetry.space_group_name_H-M   'P 1'
#
loop_
_entity.id
_entity.type
_entity.pdbx_description
1 polymer ?
#
loop_
_entity_poly.entity_id
_entity_poly.type
_entity_poly.pdbx_seq_one_letter_code
_entity_poly.pdbx_strand_id
1 'polypeptide(L)'
;MGIVIGETTTIGDNCTIYHNSTLGGTGKDKYKRHPDLGNNVMVGSGSKVLGPRKIGNNVKIGANSVVLENIPDNVTVVGIPRKNNSKKSK
;
A
#
# COMPACT_ATOMS: atom_id res chain seq x y z
N MET A 1 14.23 -9.90 -8.29
CA MET A 1 12.86 -10.26 -8.23
C MET A 1 11.95 -9.16 -8.70
N GLY A 2 10.76 -9.49 -9.01
CA GLY A 2 9.88 -8.56 -9.65
C GLY A 2 8.96 -7.83 -8.69
N ILE A 3 8.01 -7.16 -9.30
CA ILE A 3 6.96 -6.44 -8.61
C ILE A 3 5.65 -7.11 -9.02
N VAL A 4 4.79 -7.38 -8.07
CA VAL A 4 3.50 -7.98 -8.36
C VAL A 4 2.42 -6.92 -8.20
N ILE A 5 1.70 -6.64 -9.26
CA ILE A 5 0.64 -5.63 -9.28
C ILE A 5 -0.64 -6.30 -9.76
N GLY A 6 -1.68 -6.22 -8.95
CA GLY A 6 -2.96 -6.83 -9.30
C GLY A 6 -3.66 -6.09 -10.44
N GLU A 7 -4.53 -6.80 -11.13
CA GLU A 7 -5.18 -6.28 -12.34
C GLU A 7 -6.00 -5.03 -12.13
N THR A 8 -6.63 -4.88 -10.97
CA THR A 8 -7.49 -3.72 -10.72
C THR A 8 -6.77 -2.61 -9.95
N THR A 9 -5.46 -2.75 -9.77
CA THR A 9 -4.66 -1.72 -9.09
C THR A 9 -4.56 -0.49 -9.97
N THR A 10 -4.74 0.69 -9.36
CA THR A 10 -4.49 1.94 -10.07
C THR A 10 -3.32 2.65 -9.41
N ILE A 11 -2.52 3.29 -10.21
CA ILE A 11 -1.30 3.96 -9.74
C ILE A 11 -1.27 5.35 -10.35
N GLY A 12 -1.20 6.35 -9.51
CA GLY A 12 -1.13 7.74 -9.97
C GLY A 12 0.22 8.10 -10.55
N ASP A 13 0.47 9.39 -10.68
CA ASP A 13 1.70 9.89 -11.28
C ASP A 13 2.87 9.91 -10.31
N ASN A 14 4.06 9.76 -10.83
CA ASN A 14 5.30 9.87 -10.07
C ASN A 14 5.40 8.91 -8.89
N CYS A 15 4.87 7.72 -9.07
CA CYS A 15 4.99 6.69 -8.05
C CYS A 15 6.26 5.88 -8.27
N THR A 16 6.88 5.48 -7.18
CA THR A 16 8.08 4.66 -7.20
C THR A 16 7.79 3.37 -6.44
N ILE A 17 7.94 2.24 -7.10
CA ILE A 17 7.69 0.94 -6.49
C ILE A 17 8.95 0.13 -6.58
N TYR A 18 9.53 -0.18 -5.43
CA TYR A 18 10.77 -0.94 -5.39
C TYR A 18 10.53 -2.44 -5.53
N HIS A 19 11.58 -3.17 -5.77
CA HIS A 19 11.48 -4.61 -6.06
C HIS A 19 10.88 -5.40 -4.91
N ASN A 20 10.35 -6.55 -5.23
CA ASN A 20 9.70 -7.47 -4.28
C ASN A 20 8.48 -6.89 -3.58
N SER A 21 7.92 -5.80 -4.12
CA SER A 21 6.70 -5.23 -3.59
C SER A 21 5.49 -5.92 -4.18
N THR A 22 4.40 -5.94 -3.42
CA THR A 22 3.16 -6.55 -3.87
C THR A 22 2.01 -5.58 -3.66
N LEU A 23 1.27 -5.31 -4.72
CA LEU A 23 0.04 -4.52 -4.67
C LEU A 23 -1.07 -5.50 -5.07
N GLY A 24 -1.61 -6.18 -4.10
CA GLY A 24 -2.46 -7.32 -4.40
C GLY A 24 -3.78 -7.33 -3.67
N GLY A 25 -4.56 -8.34 -3.95
CA GLY A 25 -5.86 -8.53 -3.33
C GLY A 25 -5.78 -9.50 -2.17
N THR A 26 -6.82 -9.47 -1.35
CA THR A 26 -6.93 -10.41 -0.24
C THR A 26 -7.70 -11.64 -0.63
N GLY A 27 -8.37 -11.60 -1.78
CA GLY A 27 -9.20 -12.71 -2.22
C GLY A 27 -10.60 -12.70 -1.65
N LYS A 28 -10.93 -11.71 -0.86
CA LYS A 28 -12.25 -11.65 -0.21
C LYS A 28 -13.28 -10.86 -0.98
N ASP A 29 -12.86 -9.86 -1.69
CA ASP A 29 -13.79 -9.00 -2.41
C ASP A 29 -14.03 -9.52 -3.82
N LYS A 30 -15.26 -9.44 -4.28
CA LYS A 30 -15.59 -9.94 -5.60
C LYS A 30 -15.18 -9.01 -6.72
N TYR A 31 -15.22 -7.74 -6.45
CA TYR A 31 -14.99 -6.75 -7.51
C TYR A 31 -13.63 -6.11 -7.39
N LYS A 32 -13.54 -5.02 -6.73
CA LYS A 32 -12.28 -4.33 -6.55
C LYS A 32 -11.51 -4.96 -5.40
N ARG A 33 -10.43 -5.63 -5.71
CA ARG A 33 -9.62 -6.32 -4.70
C ARG A 33 -8.22 -5.77 -4.55
N HIS A 34 -7.86 -4.81 -5.36
CA HIS A 34 -6.48 -4.34 -5.41
C HIS A 34 -6.41 -2.86 -5.06
N PRO A 35 -5.29 -2.40 -4.53
CA PRO A 35 -5.19 -1.02 -4.04
C PRO A 35 -5.18 0.04 -5.13
N ASP A 36 -5.54 1.24 -4.73
CA ASP A 36 -5.42 2.42 -5.55
C ASP A 36 -4.37 3.33 -4.91
N LEU A 37 -3.36 3.69 -5.65
CA LEU A 37 -2.33 4.59 -5.16
C LEU A 37 -2.55 5.98 -5.75
N GLY A 38 -2.42 6.99 -4.90
CA GLY A 38 -2.46 8.37 -5.35
C GLY A 38 -1.19 8.76 -6.08
N ASN A 39 -0.87 10.05 -6.09
CA ASN A 39 0.32 10.57 -6.75
C ASN A 39 1.49 10.64 -5.78
N ASN A 40 2.69 10.50 -6.30
CA ASN A 40 3.92 10.64 -5.52
C ASN A 40 4.01 9.64 -4.36
N VAL A 41 3.53 8.43 -4.58
CA VAL A 41 3.59 7.38 -3.58
C VAL A 41 4.88 6.59 -3.77
N MET A 42 5.56 6.29 -2.68
CA MET A 42 6.74 5.45 -2.70
C MET A 42 6.44 4.16 -1.94
N VAL A 43 6.64 3.04 -2.58
CA VAL A 43 6.45 1.73 -1.97
C VAL A 43 7.81 1.07 -1.82
N GLY A 44 8.26 0.90 -0.61
CA GLY A 44 9.60 0.34 -0.34
C GLY A 44 9.70 -1.13 -0.68
N SER A 45 10.92 -1.61 -0.81
CA SER A 45 11.20 -3.00 -1.18
C SER A 45 10.55 -3.98 -0.23
N GLY A 46 9.96 -5.02 -0.78
CA GLY A 46 9.36 -6.08 0.00
C GLY A 46 8.08 -5.73 0.69
N SER A 47 7.54 -4.54 0.44
CA SER A 47 6.30 -4.10 1.06
C SER A 47 5.10 -4.75 0.41
N LYS A 48 4.01 -4.86 1.16
CA LYS A 48 2.77 -5.43 0.65
C LYS A 48 1.63 -4.50 0.97
N VAL A 49 0.87 -4.13 -0.06
CA VAL A 49 -0.36 -3.36 0.10
C VAL A 49 -1.47 -4.26 -0.39
N LEU A 50 -2.34 -4.67 0.50
CA LEU A 50 -3.29 -5.74 0.22
C LEU A 50 -4.73 -5.27 0.37
N GLY A 51 -5.56 -5.70 -0.56
CA GLY A 51 -6.98 -5.44 -0.55
C GLY A 51 -7.34 -4.13 -1.25
N PRO A 52 -8.63 -3.80 -1.26
CA PRO A 52 -9.10 -2.60 -1.94
C PRO A 52 -8.86 -1.36 -1.09
N ARG A 53 -7.61 -1.01 -0.89
CA ARG A 53 -7.21 0.11 -0.04
C ARG A 53 -6.92 1.32 -0.87
N LYS A 54 -7.17 2.48 -0.30
CA LYS A 54 -6.82 3.74 -0.94
C LYS A 54 -5.60 4.32 -0.26
N ILE A 55 -4.57 4.53 -1.03
CA ILE A 55 -3.34 5.13 -0.53
C ILE A 55 -3.32 6.56 -1.06
N GLY A 56 -3.28 7.51 -0.16
CA GLY A 56 -3.34 8.92 -0.54
C GLY A 56 -2.12 9.41 -1.30
N ASN A 57 -2.05 10.72 -1.51
CA ASN A 57 -0.93 11.33 -2.21
C ASN A 57 0.25 11.55 -1.26
N ASN A 58 1.44 11.51 -1.80
CA ASN A 58 2.66 11.80 -1.04
C ASN A 58 2.85 10.85 0.14
N VAL A 59 2.45 9.59 -0.03
CA VAL A 59 2.61 8.56 0.99
C VAL A 59 3.91 7.82 0.76
N LYS A 60 4.62 7.53 1.83
CA LYS A 60 5.82 6.70 1.78
C LYS A 60 5.57 5.45 2.57
N ILE A 61 5.79 4.32 1.95
CA ILE A 61 5.64 3.02 2.61
C ILE A 61 7.04 2.45 2.74
N GLY A 62 7.50 2.30 3.97
CA GLY A 62 8.85 1.80 4.23
C GLY A 62 9.03 0.35 3.80
N ALA A 63 10.27 -0.06 3.65
CA ALA A 63 10.58 -1.42 3.21
C ALA A 63 10.00 -2.46 4.17
N ASN A 64 9.52 -3.55 3.61
CA ASN A 64 8.96 -4.68 4.35
C ASN A 64 7.74 -4.34 5.21
N SER A 65 7.05 -3.25 4.87
CA SER A 65 5.81 -2.90 5.56
C SER A 65 4.64 -3.67 4.98
N VAL A 66 3.62 -3.86 5.80
CA VAL A 66 2.38 -4.50 5.35
C VAL A 66 1.24 -3.53 5.59
N VAL A 67 0.52 -3.17 4.53
CA VAL A 67 -0.57 -2.20 4.60
C VAL A 67 -1.88 -2.92 4.37
N LEU A 68 -2.74 -2.87 5.36
CA LEU A 68 -4.04 -3.54 5.34
C LEU A 68 -5.20 -2.56 5.54
N GLU A 69 -4.95 -1.27 5.43
CA GLU A 69 -5.99 -0.26 5.60
C GLU A 69 -5.70 0.95 4.72
N ASN A 70 -6.68 1.82 4.61
CA ASN A 70 -6.53 3.04 3.82
C ASN A 70 -5.52 3.97 4.51
N ILE A 71 -4.73 4.64 3.70
CA ILE A 71 -3.70 5.55 4.21
C ILE A 71 -4.01 6.95 3.70
N PRO A 72 -4.14 7.93 4.58
CA PRO A 72 -4.40 9.31 4.16
C PRO A 72 -3.17 9.95 3.53
N ASP A 73 -3.36 11.12 2.94
CA ASP A 73 -2.28 11.85 2.29
C ASP A 73 -1.16 12.21 3.27
N ASN A 74 0.03 12.28 2.76
CA ASN A 74 1.20 12.79 3.47
C ASN A 74 1.58 11.99 4.73
N VAL A 75 1.39 10.70 4.67
CA VAL A 75 1.70 9.81 5.79
C VAL A 75 2.86 8.90 5.42
N THR A 76 3.70 8.60 6.39
CA THR A 76 4.75 7.61 6.24
C THR A 76 4.37 6.38 7.05
N VAL A 77 4.36 5.23 6.39
CA VAL A 77 3.98 3.96 7.01
C VAL A 77 5.22 3.10 7.16
N VAL A 78 5.41 2.55 8.35
CA VAL A 78 6.52 1.61 8.58
C VAL A 78 6.02 0.42 9.38
N GLY A 79 6.61 -0.71 9.11
CA GLY A 79 6.38 -1.90 9.90
C GLY A 79 5.10 -2.65 9.60
N ILE A 80 4.77 -3.56 10.47
CA ILE A 80 3.60 -4.41 10.33
C ILE A 80 2.45 -3.78 11.11
N PRO A 81 1.23 -3.76 10.57
CA PRO A 81 0.12 -3.09 11.26
C PRO A 81 -0.17 -3.75 12.60
N ARG A 82 -0.60 -2.90 13.53
CA ARG A 82 -1.02 -3.36 14.83
C ARG A 82 -2.47 -3.03 14.99
N LYS A 83 -3.14 -3.82 15.74
CA LYS A 83 -4.55 -3.59 15.95
C LYS A 83 -4.85 -2.27 16.59
N ASN A 84 -4.02 -1.86 17.45
CA ASN A 84 -4.29 -0.63 18.16
C ASN A 84 -3.55 0.54 17.68
N ASN A 85 -3.06 0.52 16.94
CA ASN A 85 -2.15 1.49 16.60
C ASN A 85 -2.56 2.65 15.96
N SER A 86 -2.99 2.20 16.76
CA SER A 86 -3.29 2.81 16.36
C SER A 86 -3.31 3.86 16.41
N LYS A 87 -3.47 3.94 16.71
CA LYS A 87 -3.65 4.63 16.78
C LYS A 87 -3.22 5.38 17.27
N LYS A 88 -3.09 5.22 17.83
CA LYS A 88 -2.78 5.60 18.35
C LYS A 88 -2.13 6.06 18.52
N SER A 89 -2.21 5.93 18.93
CA SER A 89 -1.61 6.18 19.23
C SER A 89 -1.22 6.54 19.36
N LYS A 90 -1.27 6.74 19.73
CA LYS A 90 -0.98 6.79 19.84
C LYS A 90 -0.77 6.91 19.58
#